data_aae561d2c394288312e968f235038028
#
_entry.id   aae561d2c394288312e968f235038028
#
_cell.length_a   1.000
_cell.length_b   1.000
_cell.length_c   1.000
_cell.angle_alpha   90.00
_cell.angle_beta   90.00
_cell.angle_gamma   90.00
#
_symmetry.space_group_name_H-M   'P 1'
#
loop_
_entity.id
_entity.type
_entity.pdbx_description
1 polymer ?
#
loop_
_entity_poly.entity_id
_entity_poly.type
_entity_poly.pdbx_seq_one_letter_code
_entity_poly.pdbx_strand_id
1 'polypeptide(L)'
;VPGANMPADAQSALDSLVTARVMSETVPGAVYVVFTADGPVFSGSAGVAGGDGRRPCPDTAFRIASCTKSFTAAAVLRLRDAGVLSLDDPVAKFIDIGPCELPGAQSAPQTATIGALLAMSGGLATDNPWADRQESMSEYEFTALCRRGFTLTSAPGTRYEYSNLGYALLGRVIRQASGASYREYVTDSLLRPLGLSHSAFDAAQCTAPGGVTVGFHRVGDQWRPAAVSTPGAFSSIGGLYMTANELAAWCSWLAAGYPWGAIGDDVLAASSRREMQQLHQLDPVRVQGQVRAGGYGYGLEVELHDCGVVVSHRGGYPGFSAQMAWHPETQLGVVILENASYAQTPAVTALRHVLAAAGLPTRSALWPATIAARDEVERLLARWDDAVADRLFADNVDLDLPRQHRRAEIVSAAMRIGFCEECRHRPLASCEPTSTSPANLEWTVTGQRGELRCAITLTSVNPPKVQSITLSSKGSDCQQDRDGGR
;
A
#
# COMPACT_ATOMS: atom_id res chain seq x y z
N VAL A 1 -17.16 2.49 -3.07
CA VAL A 1 -18.25 2.33 -4.04
C VAL A 1 -19.39 1.58 -3.34
N PRO A 2 -20.46 2.24 -2.91
CA PRO A 2 -21.58 1.55 -2.29
C PRO A 2 -22.22 0.61 -3.31
N GLY A 3 -22.32 -0.70 -2.98
CA GLY A 3 -23.09 -1.68 -3.74
C GLY A 3 -22.44 -2.22 -5.02
N ALA A 4 -21.11 -2.29 -5.13
CA ALA A 4 -20.49 -3.05 -6.20
C ALA A 4 -20.92 -4.51 -6.09
N ASN A 5 -21.81 -4.94 -6.97
CA ASN A 5 -22.13 -6.34 -7.18
C ASN A 5 -20.84 -6.99 -7.69
N MET A 6 -20.04 -7.55 -6.76
CA MET A 6 -18.78 -8.20 -7.15
C MET A 6 -19.10 -9.37 -8.08
N PRO A 7 -18.48 -9.45 -9.26
CA PRO A 7 -18.74 -10.52 -10.20
C PRO A 7 -18.46 -11.88 -9.56
N ALA A 8 -19.34 -12.85 -9.78
CA ALA A 8 -19.16 -14.23 -9.31
C ALA A 8 -17.81 -14.83 -9.79
N ASP A 9 -17.30 -14.35 -10.91
CA ASP A 9 -16.01 -14.73 -11.47
C ASP A 9 -14.84 -14.38 -10.55
N ALA A 10 -14.91 -13.25 -9.80
CA ALA A 10 -13.85 -12.87 -8.86
C ALA A 10 -13.78 -13.86 -7.69
N GLN A 11 -14.92 -14.26 -7.12
CA GLN A 11 -14.96 -15.25 -6.05
C GLN A 11 -14.42 -16.61 -6.54
N SER A 12 -14.87 -17.06 -7.70
CA SER A 12 -14.41 -18.32 -8.31
C SER A 12 -12.91 -18.32 -8.56
N ALA A 13 -12.33 -17.20 -9.00
CA ALA A 13 -10.90 -17.05 -9.21
C ALA A 13 -10.10 -17.18 -7.89
N LEU A 14 -10.58 -16.57 -6.81
CA LEU A 14 -9.93 -16.66 -5.50
C LEU A 14 -10.08 -18.03 -4.86
N ASP A 15 -11.25 -18.66 -4.98
CA ASP A 15 -11.47 -20.05 -4.54
C ASP A 15 -10.50 -21.00 -5.25
N SER A 16 -10.33 -20.83 -6.56
CA SER A 16 -9.37 -21.60 -7.36
C SER A 16 -7.93 -21.35 -6.92
N LEU A 17 -7.57 -20.09 -6.67
CA LEU A 17 -6.23 -19.69 -6.21
C LEU A 17 -5.88 -20.39 -4.89
N VAL A 18 -6.76 -20.29 -3.88
CA VAL A 18 -6.50 -20.88 -2.54
C VAL A 18 -6.50 -22.40 -2.60
N THR A 19 -7.45 -22.99 -3.38
CA THR A 19 -7.51 -24.44 -3.58
C THR A 19 -6.24 -24.97 -4.25
N ALA A 20 -5.76 -24.30 -5.27
CA ALA A 20 -4.53 -24.69 -5.97
C ALA A 20 -3.31 -24.71 -5.03
N ARG A 21 -3.22 -23.79 -4.08
CA ARG A 21 -2.11 -23.75 -3.10
C ARG A 21 -2.14 -24.94 -2.15
N VAL A 22 -3.32 -25.40 -1.76
CA VAL A 22 -3.48 -26.60 -0.94
C VAL A 22 -3.20 -27.86 -1.76
N MET A 23 -3.75 -27.92 -2.97
CA MET A 23 -3.56 -29.08 -3.87
C MET A 23 -2.10 -29.28 -4.32
N SER A 24 -1.35 -28.17 -4.47
CA SER A 24 0.09 -28.20 -4.75
C SER A 24 0.96 -28.41 -3.50
N GLU A 25 0.35 -28.68 -2.37
CA GLU A 25 1.01 -28.83 -1.07
C GLU A 25 1.91 -27.64 -0.69
N THR A 26 1.61 -26.46 -1.19
CA THR A 26 2.31 -25.22 -0.79
C THR A 26 1.96 -24.85 0.65
N VAL A 27 0.70 -25.09 1.07
CA VAL A 27 0.20 -24.85 2.42
C VAL A 27 -0.80 -25.94 2.83
N PRO A 28 -0.90 -26.32 4.13
CA PRO A 28 -1.91 -27.26 4.60
C PRO A 28 -3.33 -26.69 4.57
N GLY A 29 -3.48 -25.38 4.83
CA GLY A 29 -4.75 -24.68 4.82
C GLY A 29 -4.61 -23.20 4.63
N ALA A 30 -5.62 -22.60 4.05
CA ALA A 30 -5.69 -21.18 3.75
C ALA A 30 -7.12 -20.65 3.86
N VAL A 31 -7.24 -19.37 4.20
CA VAL A 31 -8.49 -18.62 4.21
C VAL A 31 -8.26 -17.25 3.57
N TYR A 32 -9.27 -16.75 2.85
CA TYR A 32 -9.25 -15.39 2.34
C TYR A 32 -10.54 -14.65 2.64
N VAL A 33 -10.45 -13.31 2.70
CA VAL A 33 -11.57 -12.38 2.79
C VAL A 33 -11.32 -11.23 1.81
N VAL A 34 -12.31 -10.93 0.98
CA VAL A 34 -12.36 -9.70 0.17
C VAL A 34 -13.21 -8.68 0.91
N PHE A 35 -12.76 -7.44 0.98
CA PHE A 35 -13.40 -6.38 1.73
C PHE A 35 -13.46 -5.07 0.94
N THR A 36 -14.37 -4.19 1.34
CA THR A 36 -14.47 -2.78 0.93
C THR A 36 -14.42 -1.89 2.17
N ALA A 37 -14.59 -0.58 2.02
CA ALA A 37 -14.76 0.34 3.15
C ALA A 37 -15.93 -0.02 4.07
N ASP A 38 -16.93 -0.70 3.53
CA ASP A 38 -18.14 -1.10 4.27
C ASP A 38 -17.99 -2.46 4.99
N GLY A 39 -16.81 -3.10 4.85
CA GLY A 39 -16.50 -4.38 5.48
C GLY A 39 -16.34 -5.55 4.51
N PRO A 40 -16.37 -6.80 5.02
CA PRO A 40 -16.25 -8.02 4.22
C PRO A 40 -17.34 -8.17 3.17
N VAL A 41 -16.96 -8.60 1.95
CA VAL A 41 -17.89 -8.80 0.82
C VAL A 41 -18.11 -10.29 0.54
N PHE A 42 -17.03 -11.04 0.40
CA PHE A 42 -17.06 -12.50 0.27
C PHE A 42 -15.75 -13.11 0.77
N SER A 43 -15.78 -14.40 1.02
CA SER A 43 -14.66 -15.14 1.59
C SER A 43 -14.67 -16.59 1.14
N GLY A 44 -13.57 -17.27 1.31
CA GLY A 44 -13.43 -18.68 1.05
C GLY A 44 -12.25 -19.29 1.79
N SER A 45 -12.16 -20.61 1.74
CA SER A 45 -11.07 -21.35 2.40
C SER A 45 -10.82 -22.69 1.72
N ALA A 46 -9.64 -23.26 1.97
CA ALA A 46 -9.28 -24.60 1.53
C ALA A 46 -8.38 -25.29 2.57
N GLY A 47 -8.28 -26.60 2.50
CA GLY A 47 -7.40 -27.41 3.32
C GLY A 47 -7.85 -27.57 4.78
N VAL A 48 -6.88 -27.69 5.71
CA VAL A 48 -7.11 -28.04 7.11
C VAL A 48 -6.53 -26.99 8.06
N ALA A 49 -7.24 -26.74 9.18
CA ALA A 49 -6.83 -25.84 10.24
C ALA A 49 -5.92 -26.52 11.28
N GLY A 50 -5.90 -27.84 11.34
CA GLY A 50 -5.11 -28.62 12.30
C GLY A 50 -5.15 -30.11 12.01
N GLY A 51 -4.54 -30.89 12.91
CA GLY A 51 -4.48 -32.35 12.81
C GLY A 51 -5.83 -33.07 13.01
N ASP A 52 -6.86 -32.36 13.44
CA ASP A 52 -8.25 -32.83 13.58
C ASP A 52 -9.02 -32.87 12.26
N GLY A 53 -8.40 -32.44 11.15
CA GLY A 53 -9.02 -32.37 9.83
C GLY A 53 -10.05 -31.25 9.65
N ARG A 54 -10.25 -30.37 10.65
CA ARG A 54 -11.18 -29.25 10.57
C ARG A 54 -10.75 -28.28 9.47
N ARG A 55 -11.72 -27.90 8.63
CA ARG A 55 -11.50 -26.87 7.60
C ARG A 55 -11.39 -25.48 8.25
N PRO A 56 -10.44 -24.65 7.87
CA PRO A 56 -10.43 -23.26 8.33
C PRO A 56 -11.61 -22.50 7.74
N CYS A 57 -12.07 -21.48 8.46
CA CYS A 57 -13.09 -20.54 8.00
C CYS A 57 -12.65 -19.11 8.28
N PRO A 58 -13.34 -18.07 7.76
CA PRO A 58 -12.98 -16.67 7.98
C PRO A 58 -12.89 -16.26 9.45
N ASP A 59 -13.56 -17.00 10.35
CA ASP A 59 -13.54 -16.80 11.80
C ASP A 59 -12.55 -17.74 12.53
N THR A 60 -11.70 -18.47 11.80
CA THR A 60 -10.57 -19.19 12.36
C THR A 60 -9.41 -18.23 12.57
N ALA A 61 -8.83 -18.19 13.76
CA ALA A 61 -7.68 -17.33 14.05
C ALA A 61 -6.37 -17.96 13.56
N PHE A 62 -5.56 -17.11 12.95
CA PHE A 62 -4.20 -17.38 12.52
C PHE A 62 -3.26 -16.38 13.18
N ARG A 63 -2.00 -16.72 13.35
CA ARG A 63 -0.99 -15.72 13.65
C ARG A 63 -0.75 -14.87 12.41
N ILE A 64 -0.98 -13.55 12.53
CA ILE A 64 -0.84 -12.63 11.39
C ILE A 64 0.60 -12.13 11.17
N ALA A 65 1.51 -12.59 12.02
CA ALA A 65 2.94 -12.27 11.94
C ALA A 65 3.16 -10.76 11.73
N SER A 66 4.03 -10.36 10.79
CA SER A 66 4.41 -8.95 10.59
C SER A 66 3.27 -8.01 10.19
N CYS A 67 2.07 -8.49 9.85
CA CYS A 67 0.91 -7.62 9.73
C CYS A 67 0.59 -6.89 11.06
N THR A 68 1.06 -7.44 12.21
CA THR A 68 1.03 -6.81 13.54
C THR A 68 1.70 -5.41 13.55
N LYS A 69 2.69 -5.17 12.68
CA LYS A 69 3.41 -3.89 12.63
C LYS A 69 2.50 -2.70 12.31
N SER A 70 1.42 -2.92 11.58
CA SER A 70 0.43 -1.86 11.33
C SER A 70 -0.28 -1.42 12.60
N PHE A 71 -0.54 -2.34 13.53
CA PHE A 71 -1.09 -2.03 14.87
C PHE A 71 -0.06 -1.29 15.74
N THR A 72 1.21 -1.70 15.67
CA THR A 72 2.31 -1.00 16.35
C THR A 72 2.44 0.45 15.86
N ALA A 73 2.38 0.66 14.55
CA ALA A 73 2.43 1.99 13.96
C ALA A 73 1.22 2.85 14.36
N ALA A 74 0.01 2.29 14.29
CA ALA A 74 -1.20 2.98 14.74
C ALA A 74 -1.14 3.37 16.23
N ALA A 75 -0.61 2.49 17.09
CA ALA A 75 -0.41 2.75 18.50
C ALA A 75 0.56 3.92 18.75
N VAL A 76 1.67 3.98 18.00
CA VAL A 76 2.62 5.11 18.07
C VAL A 76 1.96 6.40 17.61
N LEU A 77 1.24 6.37 16.47
CA LEU A 77 0.57 7.57 15.96
C LEU A 77 -0.54 8.07 16.90
N ARG A 78 -1.25 7.15 17.56
CA ARG A 78 -2.22 7.51 18.59
C ARG A 78 -1.58 8.28 19.76
N LEU A 79 -0.41 7.83 20.22
CA LEU A 79 0.36 8.54 21.26
C LEU A 79 0.88 9.90 20.77
N ARG A 80 1.29 10.00 19.51
CA ARG A 80 1.67 11.25 18.88
C ARG A 80 0.47 12.21 18.81
N ASP A 81 -0.67 11.76 18.33
CA ASP A 81 -1.88 12.58 18.20
C ASP A 81 -2.40 13.07 19.57
N ALA A 82 -2.14 12.29 20.61
CA ALA A 82 -2.39 12.70 22.02
C ALA A 82 -1.32 13.65 22.59
N GLY A 83 -0.27 13.99 21.82
CA GLY A 83 0.80 14.89 22.28
C GLY A 83 1.78 14.25 23.28
N VAL A 84 1.78 12.93 23.44
CA VAL A 84 2.63 12.22 24.41
C VAL A 84 4.06 12.04 23.88
N LEU A 85 4.22 11.91 22.55
CA LEU A 85 5.49 11.80 21.87
C LEU A 85 5.49 12.55 20.53
N SER A 86 6.69 12.79 19.97
CA SER A 86 6.89 13.25 18.60
C SER A 86 7.57 12.17 17.77
N LEU A 87 7.30 12.10 16.47
CA LEU A 87 8.01 11.20 15.56
C LEU A 87 9.48 11.60 15.40
N ASP A 88 9.83 12.85 15.66
CA ASP A 88 11.20 13.37 15.68
C ASP A 88 11.94 13.08 17.01
N ASP A 89 11.23 12.60 18.03
CA ASP A 89 11.89 12.22 19.28
C ASP A 89 12.89 11.08 19.02
N PRO A 90 14.13 11.21 19.54
CA PRO A 90 15.07 10.10 19.51
C PRO A 90 14.56 8.98 20.42
N VAL A 91 14.72 7.73 20.00
CA VAL A 91 14.30 6.55 20.78
C VAL A 91 14.95 6.52 22.17
N ALA A 92 16.18 7.06 22.30
CA ALA A 92 16.89 7.19 23.56
C ALA A 92 16.18 8.08 24.60
N LYS A 93 15.19 8.90 24.22
CA LYS A 93 14.33 9.63 25.15
C LYS A 93 13.46 8.70 26.00
N PHE A 94 13.11 7.53 25.49
CA PHE A 94 12.20 6.55 26.09
C PHE A 94 12.89 5.28 26.56
N ILE A 95 14.04 4.94 25.99
CA ILE A 95 14.73 3.68 26.19
C ILE A 95 16.18 3.95 26.55
N ASP A 96 16.67 3.30 27.61
CA ASP A 96 18.09 3.28 27.95
C ASP A 96 18.87 2.43 26.93
N ILE A 97 19.38 3.10 25.89
CA ILE A 97 20.12 2.51 24.77
C ILE A 97 21.61 2.81 24.96
N GLY A 98 22.43 1.78 24.91
CA GLY A 98 23.88 1.90 24.89
C GLY A 98 24.43 2.50 23.59
N PRO A 99 25.73 2.49 23.40
CA PRO A 99 26.36 3.08 22.22
C PRO A 99 25.80 2.50 20.92
N CYS A 100 25.47 3.39 19.96
CA CYS A 100 25.20 2.99 18.59
C CYS A 100 26.45 3.26 17.75
N GLU A 101 26.96 2.25 17.05
CA GLU A 101 28.19 2.35 16.27
C GLU A 101 27.86 2.16 14.78
N LEU A 102 28.39 3.06 13.94
CA LEU A 102 28.39 2.91 12.49
C LEU A 102 29.83 2.68 12.04
N PRO A 103 30.21 1.46 11.61
CA PRO A 103 31.58 1.16 11.20
C PRO A 103 32.06 2.11 10.11
N GLY A 104 33.25 2.70 10.31
CA GLY A 104 33.85 3.66 9.39
C GLY A 104 33.36 5.11 9.55
N ALA A 105 32.41 5.42 10.41
CA ALA A 105 32.03 6.78 10.71
C ALA A 105 33.05 7.47 11.63
N GLN A 106 33.30 8.77 11.41
CA GLN A 106 34.22 9.57 12.25
C GLN A 106 33.63 9.99 13.59
N SER A 107 32.29 9.92 13.74
CA SER A 107 31.56 10.24 14.96
C SER A 107 30.47 9.21 15.21
N ALA A 108 30.12 9.00 16.49
CA ALA A 108 28.99 8.14 16.84
C ALA A 108 27.70 8.71 16.23
N PRO A 109 26.90 7.90 15.52
CA PRO A 109 25.61 8.34 15.01
C PRO A 109 24.67 8.62 16.16
N GLN A 110 23.71 9.55 15.94
CA GLN A 110 22.60 9.72 16.85
C GLN A 110 21.71 8.47 16.83
N THR A 111 21.00 8.21 17.92
CA THR A 111 19.97 7.17 17.95
C THR A 111 18.86 7.50 16.94
N ALA A 112 18.27 6.46 16.36
CA ALA A 112 17.16 6.62 15.42
C ALA A 112 16.01 7.39 16.07
N THR A 113 15.29 8.18 15.28
CA THR A 113 14.00 8.76 15.69
C THR A 113 12.90 7.71 15.62
N ILE A 114 11.78 7.97 16.31
CA ILE A 114 10.59 7.12 16.26
C ILE A 114 10.08 7.00 14.81
N GLY A 115 10.04 8.12 14.06
CA GLY A 115 9.63 8.13 12.66
C GLY A 115 10.55 7.31 11.76
N ALA A 116 11.87 7.36 11.99
CA ALA A 116 12.83 6.54 11.24
C ALA A 116 12.62 5.03 11.49
N LEU A 117 12.32 4.63 12.73
CA LEU A 117 11.98 3.23 13.03
C LEU A 117 10.67 2.80 12.36
N LEU A 118 9.63 3.65 12.42
CA LEU A 118 8.33 3.38 11.76
C LEU A 118 8.48 3.15 10.25
N ALA A 119 9.36 3.93 9.61
CA ALA A 119 9.61 3.89 8.16
C ALA A 119 10.70 2.88 7.74
N MET A 120 11.15 2.00 8.63
CA MET A 120 12.23 1.04 8.35
C MET A 120 13.53 1.70 7.88
N SER A 121 13.86 2.87 8.43
CA SER A 121 15.11 3.60 8.16
C SER A 121 15.93 3.88 9.43
N GLY A 122 15.76 3.05 10.46
CA GLY A 122 16.48 3.21 11.72
C GLY A 122 17.98 2.90 11.70
N GLY A 123 18.50 2.46 10.56
CA GLY A 123 19.90 2.05 10.41
C GLY A 123 20.22 0.66 10.97
N LEU A 124 19.24 -0.09 11.41
CA LEU A 124 19.38 -1.45 11.94
C LEU A 124 19.36 -2.47 10.80
N ALA A 125 20.15 -3.53 10.94
CA ALA A 125 20.22 -4.59 9.94
C ALA A 125 18.90 -5.37 9.79
N THR A 126 18.69 -5.96 8.62
CA THR A 126 17.64 -6.95 8.38
C THR A 126 17.88 -8.19 9.25
N ASP A 127 16.88 -8.58 10.06
CA ASP A 127 17.07 -9.49 11.18
C ASP A 127 16.00 -10.61 11.29
N ASN A 128 15.22 -10.86 10.23
CA ASN A 128 14.11 -11.84 10.26
C ASN A 128 14.49 -13.20 10.85
N PRO A 129 15.59 -13.86 10.45
CA PRO A 129 15.89 -15.20 10.96
C PRO A 129 16.18 -15.24 12.47
N TRP A 130 16.65 -14.12 13.03
CA TRP A 130 16.93 -14.00 14.46
C TRP A 130 15.70 -13.51 15.23
N ALA A 131 15.09 -12.41 14.81
CA ALA A 131 14.04 -11.73 15.54
C ALA A 131 12.76 -12.57 15.69
N ASP A 132 12.40 -13.35 14.65
CA ASP A 132 11.26 -14.27 14.69
C ASP A 132 11.41 -15.39 15.75
N ARG A 133 12.57 -15.54 16.34
CA ARG A 133 12.85 -16.48 17.44
C ARG A 133 12.90 -15.81 18.81
N GLN A 134 12.76 -14.47 18.85
CA GLN A 134 12.89 -13.69 20.09
C GLN A 134 11.54 -13.31 20.71
N GLU A 135 10.42 -13.82 20.18
CA GLU A 135 9.08 -13.48 20.67
C GLU A 135 8.97 -13.54 22.20
N SER A 136 9.43 -14.64 22.77
CA SER A 136 9.34 -14.92 24.21
C SER A 136 10.40 -14.22 25.06
N MET A 137 11.27 -13.37 24.46
CA MET A 137 12.28 -12.62 25.22
C MET A 137 11.60 -11.81 26.32
N SER A 138 12.09 -11.91 27.53
CA SER A 138 11.58 -11.16 28.66
C SER A 138 11.92 -9.66 28.55
N GLU A 139 11.16 -8.82 29.22
CA GLU A 139 11.43 -7.39 29.32
C GLU A 139 12.81 -7.08 29.94
N TYR A 140 13.27 -7.93 30.85
CA TYR A 140 14.59 -7.80 31.48
C TYR A 140 15.71 -8.06 30.45
N GLU A 141 15.61 -9.16 29.72
CA GLU A 141 16.58 -9.53 28.67
C GLU A 141 16.61 -8.48 27.57
N PHE A 142 15.44 -7.97 27.13
CA PHE A 142 15.36 -6.92 26.16
C PHE A 142 16.00 -5.61 26.64
N THR A 143 15.81 -5.25 27.93
CA THR A 143 16.50 -4.10 28.53
C THR A 143 18.01 -4.28 28.50
N ALA A 144 18.50 -5.47 28.86
CA ALA A 144 19.93 -5.78 28.81
C ALA A 144 20.49 -5.76 27.38
N LEU A 145 19.68 -6.19 26.38
CA LEU A 145 20.02 -6.09 24.97
C LEU A 145 20.15 -4.61 24.53
N CYS A 146 19.19 -3.76 24.84
CA CYS A 146 19.23 -2.33 24.50
C CYS A 146 20.45 -1.62 25.12
N ARG A 147 20.78 -1.92 26.38
CA ARG A 147 21.95 -1.32 27.08
C ARG A 147 23.30 -1.67 26.49
N ARG A 148 23.40 -2.78 25.75
CA ARG A 148 24.64 -3.12 25.03
C ARG A 148 24.87 -2.22 23.81
N GLY A 149 23.83 -1.56 23.32
CA GLY A 149 23.85 -0.75 22.11
C GLY A 149 23.75 -1.59 20.83
N PHE A 150 23.89 -0.93 19.70
CA PHE A 150 23.67 -1.54 18.39
C PHE A 150 24.75 -1.17 17.38
N THR A 151 25.10 -2.12 16.50
CA THR A 151 25.91 -1.83 15.31
C THR A 151 24.98 -1.53 14.15
N LEU A 152 25.15 -0.37 13.53
CA LEU A 152 24.29 0.12 12.47
C LEU A 152 24.89 -0.20 11.08
N THR A 153 24.00 -0.41 10.10
CA THR A 153 24.36 -0.62 8.68
C THR A 153 24.40 0.70 7.90
N SER A 154 23.69 1.72 8.39
CA SER A 154 23.64 3.06 7.82
C SER A 154 23.31 4.10 8.89
N ALA A 155 23.54 5.38 8.58
CA ALA A 155 23.05 6.45 9.45
C ALA A 155 21.51 6.42 9.49
N PRO A 156 20.90 6.55 10.68
CA PRO A 156 19.43 6.59 10.81
C PRO A 156 18.80 7.65 9.90
N GLY A 157 17.67 7.32 9.28
CA GLY A 157 16.93 8.17 8.35
C GLY A 157 17.45 8.19 6.91
N THR A 158 18.53 7.47 6.59
CA THR A 158 19.18 7.60 5.26
C THR A 158 18.85 6.46 4.29
N ARG A 159 18.60 5.26 4.78
CA ARG A 159 18.38 4.08 3.93
C ARG A 159 17.27 3.20 4.48
N TYR A 160 16.52 2.61 3.58
CA TYR A 160 15.60 1.54 3.91
C TYR A 160 16.36 0.26 4.28
N GLU A 161 16.00 -0.32 5.42
CA GLU A 161 16.37 -1.67 5.78
C GLU A 161 15.34 -2.25 6.76
N TYR A 162 14.69 -3.34 6.37
CA TYR A 162 13.62 -3.95 7.16
C TYR A 162 14.16 -4.55 8.45
N SER A 163 13.79 -3.99 9.60
CA SER A 163 14.23 -4.47 10.90
C SER A 163 13.08 -4.72 11.87
N ASN A 164 12.99 -5.94 12.36
CA ASN A 164 12.08 -6.33 13.43
C ASN A 164 12.53 -5.72 14.77
N LEU A 165 13.83 -5.66 15.02
CA LEU A 165 14.38 -5.01 16.21
C LEU A 165 13.90 -3.56 16.33
N GLY A 166 13.83 -2.82 15.21
CA GLY A 166 13.26 -1.48 15.18
C GLY A 166 11.83 -1.43 15.69
N TYR A 167 11.00 -2.39 15.30
CA TYR A 167 9.62 -2.49 15.78
C TYR A 167 9.51 -3.03 17.21
N ALA A 168 10.45 -3.85 17.67
CA ALA A 168 10.54 -4.23 19.10
C ALA A 168 10.88 -3.00 19.97
N LEU A 169 11.77 -2.12 19.50
CA LEU A 169 12.04 -0.83 20.15
C LEU A 169 10.79 0.06 20.19
N LEU A 170 10.01 0.13 19.10
CA LEU A 170 8.72 0.87 19.11
C LEU A 170 7.73 0.29 20.13
N GLY A 171 7.66 -1.04 20.28
CA GLY A 171 6.87 -1.68 21.34
C GLY A 171 7.30 -1.23 22.75
N ARG A 172 8.60 -1.07 22.99
CA ARG A 172 9.12 -0.53 24.26
C ARG A 172 8.83 0.98 24.40
N VAL A 173 8.91 1.76 23.31
CA VAL A 173 8.51 3.18 23.33
C VAL A 173 7.05 3.32 23.73
N ILE A 174 6.14 2.51 23.14
CA ILE A 174 4.71 2.52 23.49
C ILE A 174 4.54 2.24 24.97
N ARG A 175 5.21 1.23 25.53
CA ARG A 175 5.15 0.92 26.95
C ARG A 175 5.59 2.09 27.83
N GLN A 176 6.71 2.73 27.52
CA GLN A 176 7.24 3.83 28.32
C GLN A 176 6.38 5.09 28.23
N ALA A 177 5.87 5.37 27.04
CA ALA A 177 5.05 6.55 26.78
C ALA A 177 3.63 6.42 27.35
N SER A 178 3.03 5.21 27.33
CA SER A 178 1.66 4.97 27.77
C SER A 178 1.55 4.57 29.26
N GLY A 179 2.62 4.02 29.84
CA GLY A 179 2.61 3.42 31.17
C GLY A 179 1.99 2.01 31.25
N ALA A 180 1.43 1.49 30.12
CA ALA A 180 0.87 0.14 30.02
C ALA A 180 1.82 -0.79 29.23
N SER A 181 1.71 -2.10 29.38
CA SER A 181 2.44 -2.99 28.48
C SER A 181 1.99 -2.80 27.02
N TYR A 182 2.87 -3.08 26.05
CA TYR A 182 2.53 -2.97 24.61
C TYR A 182 1.21 -3.71 24.29
N ARG A 183 1.06 -4.93 24.80
CA ARG A 183 -0.10 -5.78 24.54
C ARG A 183 -1.40 -5.19 25.11
N GLU A 184 -1.35 -4.74 26.37
CA GLU A 184 -2.48 -4.06 27.01
C GLU A 184 -2.86 -2.80 26.25
N TYR A 185 -1.88 -1.95 25.91
CA TYR A 185 -2.14 -0.72 25.17
C TYR A 185 -2.80 -0.96 23.83
N VAL A 186 -2.29 -1.89 23.01
CA VAL A 186 -2.89 -2.24 21.71
C VAL A 186 -4.30 -2.84 21.88
N THR A 187 -4.47 -3.71 22.85
CA THR A 187 -5.78 -4.34 23.14
C THR A 187 -6.82 -3.30 23.53
N ASP A 188 -6.48 -2.40 24.45
CA ASP A 188 -7.43 -1.44 25.02
C ASP A 188 -7.66 -0.24 24.12
N SER A 189 -6.64 0.19 23.37
CA SER A 189 -6.71 1.41 22.56
C SER A 189 -7.06 1.18 21.10
N LEU A 190 -6.87 -0.04 20.57
CA LEU A 190 -7.13 -0.37 19.16
C LEU A 190 -8.11 -1.55 19.01
N LEU A 191 -7.79 -2.72 19.56
CA LEU A 191 -8.59 -3.93 19.30
C LEU A 191 -10.01 -3.80 19.84
N ARG A 192 -10.15 -3.47 21.12
CA ARG A 192 -11.46 -3.37 21.78
C ARG A 192 -12.34 -2.27 21.21
N PRO A 193 -11.85 -1.01 21.01
CA PRO A 193 -12.69 0.05 20.45
C PRO A 193 -13.14 -0.23 19.01
N LEU A 194 -12.36 -0.99 18.24
CA LEU A 194 -12.70 -1.37 16.87
C LEU A 194 -13.52 -2.68 16.80
N GLY A 195 -13.90 -3.27 17.93
CA GLY A 195 -14.69 -4.51 17.97
C GLY A 195 -13.92 -5.77 17.56
N LEU A 196 -12.57 -5.73 17.52
CA LEU A 196 -11.70 -6.86 17.17
C LEU A 196 -11.50 -7.76 18.40
N SER A 197 -12.61 -8.30 18.91
CA SER A 197 -12.69 -8.93 20.24
C SER A 197 -12.19 -10.37 20.31
N HIS A 198 -11.99 -11.02 19.14
CA HIS A 198 -11.50 -12.38 19.05
C HIS A 198 -9.97 -12.44 18.93
N SER A 199 -9.34 -11.29 18.73
CA SER A 199 -7.89 -11.15 18.56
C SER A 199 -7.14 -11.14 19.88
N ALA A 200 -5.98 -11.77 19.95
CA ALA A 200 -5.11 -11.79 21.13
C ALA A 200 -3.63 -12.00 20.75
N PHE A 201 -2.73 -11.63 21.66
CA PHE A 201 -1.29 -11.91 21.54
C PHE A 201 -0.92 -13.33 22.00
N ASP A 202 -1.81 -14.00 22.71
CA ASP A 202 -1.65 -15.38 23.15
C ASP A 202 -2.73 -16.23 22.48
N ALA A 203 -2.32 -17.31 21.82
CA ALA A 203 -3.23 -18.25 21.18
C ALA A 203 -4.29 -18.81 22.17
N ALA A 204 -3.90 -19.01 23.44
CA ALA A 204 -4.79 -19.52 24.47
C ALA A 204 -5.87 -18.50 24.90
N GLN A 205 -5.64 -17.20 24.65
CA GLN A 205 -6.58 -16.13 24.96
C GLN A 205 -7.44 -15.73 23.77
N CYS A 206 -7.17 -16.29 22.60
CA CYS A 206 -7.93 -16.02 21.39
C CYS A 206 -9.30 -16.69 21.45
N THR A 207 -10.38 -15.90 21.30
CA THR A 207 -11.77 -16.38 21.42
C THR A 207 -12.47 -16.55 20.07
N ALA A 208 -11.70 -16.82 19.03
CA ALA A 208 -12.19 -16.96 17.66
C ALA A 208 -13.25 -18.09 17.56
N PRO A 209 -14.46 -17.82 16.99
CA PRO A 209 -15.52 -18.83 16.88
C PRO A 209 -15.08 -20.05 16.06
N GLY A 210 -14.23 -19.87 15.06
CA GLY A 210 -13.61 -20.93 14.28
C GLY A 210 -12.41 -21.60 14.96
N GLY A 211 -12.10 -21.26 16.23
CA GLY A 211 -10.92 -21.71 16.96
C GLY A 211 -9.60 -21.16 16.42
N VAL A 212 -8.50 -21.60 17.00
CA VAL A 212 -7.16 -21.23 16.54
C VAL A 212 -6.59 -22.33 15.66
N THR A 213 -5.96 -21.97 14.54
CA THR A 213 -5.32 -22.94 13.64
C THR A 213 -3.95 -23.38 14.17
N VAL A 214 -3.55 -24.60 13.84
CA VAL A 214 -2.20 -25.08 14.05
C VAL A 214 -1.31 -24.61 12.92
N GLY A 215 -0.18 -24.01 13.25
CA GLY A 215 0.84 -23.66 12.28
C GLY A 215 1.72 -24.85 11.90
N PHE A 216 2.21 -24.91 10.68
CA PHE A 216 3.02 -26.01 10.19
C PHE A 216 4.30 -25.53 9.51
N HIS A 217 5.33 -26.37 9.57
CA HIS A 217 6.52 -26.26 8.74
C HIS A 217 6.76 -27.58 8.00
N ARG A 218 7.40 -27.51 6.84
CA ARG A 218 7.67 -28.70 6.02
C ARG A 218 9.00 -29.30 6.43
N VAL A 219 9.00 -30.62 6.69
CA VAL A 219 10.20 -31.42 6.97
C VAL A 219 10.21 -32.59 5.98
N GLY A 220 11.08 -32.52 4.97
CA GLY A 220 10.98 -33.41 3.81
C GLY A 220 9.62 -33.22 3.12
N ASP A 221 8.90 -34.31 2.92
CA ASP A 221 7.56 -34.31 2.30
C ASP A 221 6.41 -34.27 3.32
N GLN A 222 6.70 -34.02 4.61
CA GLN A 222 5.68 -34.04 5.65
C GLN A 222 5.48 -32.68 6.30
N TRP A 223 4.24 -32.34 6.57
CA TRP A 223 3.86 -31.22 7.41
C TRP A 223 4.00 -31.60 8.89
N ARG A 224 4.73 -30.78 9.64
CA ARG A 224 4.92 -30.94 11.10
C ARG A 224 4.40 -29.69 11.81
N PRO A 225 3.69 -29.83 12.93
CA PRO A 225 3.29 -28.69 13.74
C PRO A 225 4.50 -27.84 14.13
N ALA A 226 4.38 -26.52 13.98
CA ALA A 226 5.37 -25.56 14.44
C ALA A 226 5.19 -25.30 15.94
N ALA A 227 6.29 -25.09 16.64
CA ALA A 227 6.24 -24.69 18.04
C ALA A 227 5.62 -23.29 18.16
N VAL A 228 4.73 -23.12 19.14
CA VAL A 228 4.12 -21.83 19.46
C VAL A 228 5.00 -21.12 20.50
N SER A 229 5.41 -19.89 20.21
CA SER A 229 6.11 -19.04 21.15
C SER A 229 5.13 -18.30 22.06
N THR A 230 5.51 -18.09 23.32
CA THR A 230 4.74 -17.27 24.26
C THR A 230 4.99 -15.78 24.01
N PRO A 231 4.01 -14.90 24.32
CA PRO A 231 4.19 -13.45 24.14
C PRO A 231 5.27 -12.86 25.05
N GLY A 232 6.16 -12.06 24.50
CA GLY A 232 7.24 -11.37 25.23
C GLY A 232 7.51 -9.96 24.66
N ALA A 233 8.73 -9.47 24.81
CA ALA A 233 9.14 -8.12 24.42
C ALA A 233 9.09 -7.89 22.90
N PHE A 234 9.13 -8.96 22.10
CA PHE A 234 9.04 -8.89 20.64
C PHE A 234 7.60 -9.03 20.11
N SER A 235 6.56 -9.03 20.94
CA SER A 235 5.16 -9.15 20.50
C SER A 235 4.76 -8.07 19.48
N SER A 236 5.41 -6.89 19.49
CA SER A 236 5.16 -5.78 18.57
C SER A 236 5.58 -6.02 17.11
N ILE A 237 6.40 -7.03 16.85
CA ILE A 237 6.86 -7.35 15.50
C ILE A 237 5.92 -8.30 14.76
N GLY A 238 5.19 -9.18 15.50
CA GLY A 238 4.46 -10.27 14.86
C GLY A 238 3.61 -11.15 15.77
N GLY A 239 3.32 -10.72 17.02
CA GLY A 239 2.71 -11.55 18.06
C GLY A 239 1.20 -11.75 17.98
N LEU A 240 0.49 -11.02 17.12
CA LEU A 240 -0.98 -10.99 17.13
C LEU A 240 -1.60 -12.19 16.39
N TYR A 241 -2.60 -12.79 17.01
CA TYR A 241 -3.51 -13.76 16.39
C TYR A 241 -4.82 -13.07 16.07
N MET A 242 -5.34 -13.26 14.85
CA MET A 242 -6.59 -12.68 14.38
C MET A 242 -7.32 -13.62 13.43
N THR A 243 -8.62 -13.44 13.33
CA THR A 243 -9.42 -14.04 12.26
C THR A 243 -9.22 -13.26 10.95
N ALA A 244 -9.50 -13.88 9.81
CA ALA A 244 -9.43 -13.18 8.52
C ALA A 244 -10.49 -12.07 8.44
N ASN A 245 -11.66 -12.25 9.05
CA ASN A 245 -12.71 -11.23 9.15
C ASN A 245 -12.24 -10.02 9.96
N GLU A 246 -11.61 -10.21 11.12
CA GLU A 246 -11.12 -9.11 11.93
C GLU A 246 -9.94 -8.38 11.28
N LEU A 247 -9.03 -9.10 10.61
CA LEU A 247 -7.95 -8.46 9.87
C LEU A 247 -8.50 -7.68 8.67
N ALA A 248 -9.53 -8.19 7.98
CA ALA A 248 -10.21 -7.45 6.92
C ALA A 248 -10.91 -6.20 7.45
N ALA A 249 -11.56 -6.27 8.62
CA ALA A 249 -12.15 -5.11 9.29
C ALA A 249 -11.09 -4.05 9.66
N TRP A 250 -9.93 -4.46 10.17
CA TRP A 250 -8.78 -3.57 10.40
C TRP A 250 -8.32 -2.87 9.12
N CYS A 251 -8.12 -3.63 8.02
CA CYS A 251 -7.71 -3.07 6.74
C CYS A 251 -8.76 -2.13 6.15
N SER A 252 -10.05 -2.48 6.25
CA SER A 252 -11.18 -1.66 5.84
C SER A 252 -11.19 -0.32 6.59
N TRP A 253 -11.00 -0.35 7.90
CA TRP A 253 -10.92 0.84 8.73
C TRP A 253 -9.70 1.73 8.38
N LEU A 254 -8.53 1.15 8.10
CA LEU A 254 -7.37 1.90 7.61
C LEU A 254 -7.65 2.55 6.25
N ALA A 255 -8.19 1.77 5.29
CA ALA A 255 -8.51 2.23 3.95
C ALA A 255 -9.55 3.36 3.96
N ALA A 256 -10.55 3.30 4.84
CA ALA A 256 -11.56 4.34 5.02
C ALA A 256 -10.98 5.70 5.44
N GLY A 257 -9.79 5.73 6.04
CA GLY A 257 -9.08 6.96 6.39
C GLY A 257 -8.32 7.61 5.23
N TYR A 258 -8.17 6.93 4.10
CA TYR A 258 -7.33 7.39 2.98
C TYR A 258 -7.94 8.58 2.20
N PRO A 259 -9.24 8.61 1.82
CA PRO A 259 -9.81 9.71 1.06
C PRO A 259 -9.64 11.06 1.76
N TRP A 260 -9.42 12.11 0.98
CA TRP A 260 -9.43 13.48 1.51
C TRP A 260 -10.80 13.81 2.07
N GLY A 261 -10.84 14.37 3.29
CA GLY A 261 -12.10 14.68 3.97
C GLY A 261 -12.74 13.49 4.69
N ALA A 262 -12.08 12.33 4.75
CA ALA A 262 -12.54 11.22 5.56
C ALA A 262 -12.69 11.64 7.03
N ILE A 263 -13.78 11.19 7.66
CA ILE A 263 -14.07 11.46 9.06
C ILE A 263 -13.19 10.53 9.93
N GLY A 264 -12.49 11.10 10.88
CA GLY A 264 -11.78 10.32 11.91
C GLY A 264 -12.75 9.79 12.96
N ASP A 265 -12.21 8.96 13.83
CA ASP A 265 -12.87 8.45 15.02
C ASP A 265 -11.97 8.67 16.25
N ASP A 266 -12.46 8.28 17.42
CA ASP A 266 -11.72 8.45 18.69
C ASP A 266 -10.52 7.48 18.82
N VAL A 267 -10.37 6.53 17.88
CA VAL A 267 -9.27 5.57 17.88
C VAL A 267 -8.02 6.16 17.25
N LEU A 268 -8.11 6.68 16.02
CA LEU A 268 -7.01 7.34 15.32
C LEU A 268 -7.56 8.27 14.23
N ALA A 269 -7.04 9.48 14.17
CA ALA A 269 -7.45 10.48 13.17
C ALA A 269 -7.34 9.91 11.73
N ALA A 270 -8.28 10.28 10.85
CA ALA A 270 -8.23 9.86 9.45
C ALA A 270 -6.95 10.32 8.74
N SER A 271 -6.43 11.51 9.10
CA SER A 271 -5.14 12.01 8.61
C SER A 271 -3.98 11.09 8.98
N SER A 272 -3.96 10.56 10.20
CA SER A 272 -2.93 9.64 10.69
C SER A 272 -3.04 8.27 10.03
N ARG A 273 -4.27 7.76 9.80
CA ARG A 273 -4.50 6.55 9.00
C ARG A 273 -4.03 6.71 7.55
N ARG A 274 -4.23 7.90 6.96
CA ARG A 274 -3.73 8.23 5.61
C ARG A 274 -2.22 8.31 5.60
N GLU A 275 -1.61 8.94 6.60
CA GLU A 275 -0.16 9.05 6.74
C GLU A 275 0.52 7.68 6.81
N MET A 276 -0.05 6.70 7.51
CA MET A 276 0.45 5.32 7.50
C MET A 276 0.58 4.73 6.09
N GLN A 277 -0.32 5.11 5.19
CA GLN A 277 -0.44 4.59 3.82
C GLN A 277 0.34 5.41 2.79
N GLN A 278 1.14 6.38 3.23
CA GLN A 278 2.03 7.16 2.37
C GLN A 278 3.45 6.59 2.37
N LEU A 279 4.17 6.77 1.27
CA LEU A 279 5.56 6.34 1.16
C LEU A 279 6.45 7.29 1.95
N HIS A 280 7.07 6.80 3.04
CA HIS A 280 8.02 7.55 3.86
C HIS A 280 9.47 7.20 3.54
N GLN A 281 9.75 5.94 3.19
CA GLN A 281 11.08 5.49 2.83
C GLN A 281 11.02 4.63 1.56
N LEU A 282 11.80 5.02 0.56
CA LEU A 282 11.93 4.26 -0.70
C LEU A 282 12.78 3.01 -0.49
N ASP A 283 12.33 1.88 -1.01
CA ASP A 283 13.12 0.65 -1.13
C ASP A 283 13.62 0.48 -2.58
N PRO A 284 14.90 0.75 -2.86
CA PRO A 284 15.41 0.72 -4.23
C PRO A 284 15.45 -0.70 -4.83
N VAL A 285 15.36 -1.74 -4.01
CA VAL A 285 15.39 -3.15 -4.45
C VAL A 285 14.00 -3.66 -4.82
N ARG A 286 12.94 -2.94 -4.41
CA ARG A 286 11.56 -3.39 -4.58
C ARG A 286 10.99 -3.26 -6.01
N VAL A 287 11.72 -2.62 -6.91
CA VAL A 287 11.33 -2.47 -8.31
C VAL A 287 11.53 -3.80 -9.05
N GLN A 288 10.52 -4.66 -9.02
CA GLN A 288 10.54 -5.98 -9.67
C GLN A 288 9.19 -6.30 -10.31
N GLY A 289 9.21 -6.91 -11.49
CA GLY A 289 8.00 -7.33 -12.19
C GLY A 289 7.08 -6.14 -12.52
N GLN A 290 5.91 -6.08 -11.89
CA GLN A 290 4.89 -5.05 -12.12
C GLN A 290 4.97 -3.89 -11.12
N VAL A 291 5.90 -3.92 -10.17
CA VAL A 291 6.16 -2.82 -9.23
C VAL A 291 7.07 -1.80 -9.91
N ARG A 292 6.57 -0.58 -10.11
CA ARG A 292 7.31 0.53 -10.72
C ARG A 292 8.14 1.31 -9.70
N ALA A 293 7.63 1.41 -8.48
CA ALA A 293 8.31 2.01 -7.33
C ALA A 293 7.67 1.46 -6.06
N GLY A 294 8.41 1.42 -4.97
CA GLY A 294 7.87 0.95 -3.71
C GLY A 294 8.78 1.21 -2.54
N GLY A 295 8.25 1.02 -1.36
CA GLY A 295 8.96 1.19 -0.10
C GLY A 295 8.03 1.00 1.08
N TYR A 296 8.24 1.80 2.12
CA TYR A 296 7.55 1.63 3.38
C TYR A 296 6.90 2.93 3.86
N GLY A 297 5.65 2.80 4.27
CA GLY A 297 4.91 3.79 5.03
C GLY A 297 5.19 3.64 6.52
N TYR A 298 4.15 3.77 7.36
CA TYR A 298 4.27 3.44 8.77
C TYR A 298 3.55 2.11 9.06
N GLY A 299 4.33 1.05 9.24
CA GLY A 299 3.83 -0.30 9.47
C GLY A 299 3.18 -0.96 8.24
N LEU A 300 3.37 -0.40 7.07
CA LEU A 300 2.75 -0.81 5.80
C LEU A 300 3.76 -0.70 4.65
N GLU A 301 3.69 -1.63 3.73
CA GLU A 301 4.35 -1.57 2.43
C GLU A 301 3.48 -0.73 1.48
N VAL A 302 4.11 0.18 0.72
CA VAL A 302 3.43 1.05 -0.25
C VAL A 302 4.10 0.89 -1.60
N GLU A 303 3.38 0.42 -2.59
CA GLU A 303 3.91 0.09 -3.91
C GLU A 303 3.07 0.72 -5.02
N LEU A 304 3.73 1.21 -6.06
CA LEU A 304 3.10 1.67 -7.29
C LEU A 304 3.09 0.53 -8.32
N HIS A 305 1.91 0.03 -8.62
CA HIS A 305 1.64 -0.98 -9.63
C HIS A 305 0.98 -0.37 -10.87
N ASP A 306 0.77 -1.17 -11.92
CA ASP A 306 0.00 -0.75 -13.10
C ASP A 306 -1.46 -0.42 -12.76
N CYS A 307 -2.01 -1.03 -11.70
CA CYS A 307 -3.36 -0.73 -11.20
C CYS A 307 -3.42 0.46 -10.24
N GLY A 308 -2.34 1.23 -10.05
CA GLY A 308 -2.27 2.32 -9.08
C GLY A 308 -1.48 1.97 -7.83
N VAL A 309 -1.67 2.74 -6.76
CA VAL A 309 -1.03 2.50 -5.47
C VAL A 309 -1.67 1.29 -4.80
N VAL A 310 -0.84 0.36 -4.36
CA VAL A 310 -1.25 -0.76 -3.52
C VAL A 310 -0.58 -0.60 -2.16
N VAL A 311 -1.38 -0.65 -1.11
CA VAL A 311 -0.92 -0.72 0.28
C VAL A 311 -1.05 -2.16 0.74
N SER A 312 0.00 -2.69 1.37
CA SER A 312 0.01 -4.08 1.80
C SER A 312 0.90 -4.28 3.03
N HIS A 313 0.84 -5.45 3.62
CA HIS A 313 1.91 -5.99 4.46
C HIS A 313 1.91 -7.51 4.40
N ARG A 314 3.10 -8.09 4.32
CA ARG A 314 3.31 -9.53 4.42
C ARG A 314 3.67 -9.91 5.84
N GLY A 315 3.23 -11.10 6.25
CA GLY A 315 3.61 -11.70 7.51
C GLY A 315 4.19 -13.09 7.28
N GLY A 316 5.35 -13.35 7.81
CA GLY A 316 5.95 -14.68 7.87
C GLY A 316 6.40 -14.97 9.29
N TYR A 317 6.08 -16.15 9.78
CA TYR A 317 6.46 -16.63 11.12
C TYR A 317 6.55 -18.16 11.11
N PRO A 318 7.26 -18.78 12.05
CA PRO A 318 7.21 -20.24 12.17
C PRO A 318 5.76 -20.76 12.27
N GLY A 319 5.36 -21.51 11.26
CA GLY A 319 4.02 -22.09 11.15
C GLY A 319 2.97 -21.23 10.44
N PHE A 320 3.22 -19.95 10.13
CA PHE A 320 2.20 -19.06 9.63
C PHE A 320 2.71 -18.13 8.54
N SER A 321 1.82 -17.82 7.62
CA SER A 321 1.98 -16.75 6.63
C SER A 321 0.69 -15.96 6.52
N ALA A 322 0.83 -14.67 6.32
CA ALA A 322 -0.28 -13.75 6.15
C ALA A 322 0.05 -12.71 5.08
N GLN A 323 -0.95 -12.20 4.40
CA GLN A 323 -0.83 -10.98 3.61
C GLN A 323 -2.15 -10.23 3.61
N MET A 324 -2.08 -8.95 3.89
CA MET A 324 -3.16 -8.00 3.68
C MET A 324 -2.76 -7.05 2.56
N ALA A 325 -3.69 -6.72 1.66
CA ALA A 325 -3.46 -5.82 0.54
C ALA A 325 -4.74 -5.09 0.15
N TRP A 326 -4.65 -3.80 -0.16
CA TRP A 326 -5.77 -3.01 -0.66
C TRP A 326 -5.33 -1.90 -1.59
N HIS A 327 -6.27 -1.43 -2.40
CA HIS A 327 -6.13 -0.27 -3.26
C HIS A 327 -6.79 0.93 -2.56
N PRO A 328 -6.03 1.93 -2.08
CA PRO A 328 -6.55 2.99 -1.21
C PRO A 328 -7.65 3.83 -1.85
N GLU A 329 -7.56 4.10 -3.16
CA GLU A 329 -8.54 4.94 -3.86
C GLU A 329 -9.92 4.26 -3.99
N THR A 330 -9.96 2.94 -4.22
CA THR A 330 -11.20 2.17 -4.31
C THR A 330 -11.64 1.57 -2.98
N GLN A 331 -10.74 1.52 -2.00
CA GLN A 331 -10.92 0.89 -0.69
C GLN A 331 -11.25 -0.60 -0.77
N LEU A 332 -10.96 -1.22 -1.93
CA LEU A 332 -11.13 -2.64 -2.15
C LEU A 332 -9.85 -3.36 -1.73
N GLY A 333 -9.99 -4.44 -0.99
CA GLY A 333 -8.83 -5.18 -0.50
C GLY A 333 -9.07 -6.67 -0.33
N VAL A 334 -7.97 -7.38 -0.08
CA VAL A 334 -7.92 -8.82 0.13
C VAL A 334 -7.00 -9.14 1.30
N VAL A 335 -7.45 -10.01 2.18
CA VAL A 335 -6.65 -10.65 3.21
C VAL A 335 -6.56 -12.13 2.87
N ILE A 336 -5.35 -12.70 3.00
CA ILE A 336 -5.13 -14.15 2.91
C ILE A 336 -4.29 -14.59 4.11
N LEU A 337 -4.74 -15.62 4.83
CA LEU A 337 -4.05 -16.24 5.96
C LEU A 337 -3.78 -17.71 5.66
N GLU A 338 -2.58 -18.17 5.95
CA GLU A 338 -2.10 -19.52 5.66
C GLU A 338 -1.37 -20.10 6.87
N ASN A 339 -1.56 -21.38 7.13
CA ASN A 339 -0.91 -22.08 8.26
C ASN A 339 0.36 -22.82 7.84
N ALA A 340 1.22 -22.16 7.07
CA ALA A 340 2.54 -22.64 6.69
C ALA A 340 3.62 -21.59 6.92
N SER A 341 4.82 -22.02 7.33
CA SER A 341 5.96 -21.13 7.54
C SER A 341 6.41 -20.46 6.24
N TYR A 342 6.48 -19.13 6.25
CA TYR A 342 7.10 -18.31 5.20
C TYR A 342 6.59 -18.60 3.77
N ALA A 343 5.34 -19.02 3.63
CA ALA A 343 4.70 -19.15 2.32
C ALA A 343 4.54 -17.76 1.69
N GLN A 344 4.77 -17.68 0.37
CA GLN A 344 4.55 -16.43 -0.36
C GLN A 344 3.06 -16.28 -0.65
N THR A 345 2.34 -15.66 0.28
CA THR A 345 0.89 -15.47 0.22
C THR A 345 0.53 -14.48 -0.90
N PRO A 346 -0.43 -14.80 -1.79
CA PRO A 346 -0.65 -14.05 -3.02
C PRO A 346 -1.75 -12.98 -2.93
N ALA A 347 -1.90 -12.24 -1.80
CA ALA A 347 -3.00 -11.29 -1.64
C ALA A 347 -2.94 -10.11 -2.62
N VAL A 348 -1.75 -9.61 -2.99
CA VAL A 348 -1.61 -8.57 -4.02
C VAL A 348 -2.05 -9.09 -5.39
N THR A 349 -1.71 -10.33 -5.74
CA THR A 349 -2.17 -10.97 -6.99
C THR A 349 -3.69 -11.15 -6.97
N ALA A 350 -4.25 -11.62 -5.85
CA ALA A 350 -5.69 -11.75 -5.66
C ALA A 350 -6.40 -10.40 -5.77
N LEU A 351 -5.87 -9.35 -5.14
CA LEU A 351 -6.41 -7.99 -5.25
C LEU A 351 -6.50 -7.51 -6.70
N ARG A 352 -5.48 -7.78 -7.50
CA ARG A 352 -5.48 -7.39 -8.92
C ARG A 352 -6.56 -8.12 -9.72
N HIS A 353 -6.79 -9.40 -9.46
CA HIS A 353 -7.91 -10.13 -10.07
C HIS A 353 -9.25 -9.53 -9.67
N VAL A 354 -9.41 -9.16 -8.41
CA VAL A 354 -10.65 -8.55 -7.91
C VAL A 354 -10.88 -7.16 -8.51
N LEU A 355 -9.84 -6.32 -8.58
CA LEU A 355 -9.92 -4.99 -9.21
C LEU A 355 -10.29 -5.09 -10.70
N ALA A 356 -9.66 -6.02 -11.44
CA ALA A 356 -9.94 -6.24 -12.85
C ALA A 356 -11.38 -6.72 -13.08
N ALA A 357 -11.85 -7.67 -12.27
CA ALA A 357 -13.22 -8.19 -12.34
C ALA A 357 -14.26 -7.12 -11.99
N ALA A 358 -13.97 -6.24 -11.04
CA ALA A 358 -14.86 -5.16 -10.64
C ALA A 358 -14.97 -4.04 -11.70
N GLY A 359 -14.14 -4.08 -12.75
CA GLY A 359 -14.12 -3.03 -13.78
C GLY A 359 -13.82 -1.63 -13.22
N LEU A 360 -13.20 -1.59 -12.03
CA LEU A 360 -12.90 -0.32 -11.37
C LEU A 360 -11.76 0.38 -12.10
N PRO A 361 -11.87 1.71 -12.32
CA PRO A 361 -10.81 2.46 -12.94
C PRO A 361 -9.55 2.35 -12.07
N THR A 362 -8.49 1.88 -12.67
CA THR A 362 -7.16 1.81 -12.05
C THR A 362 -6.49 3.19 -11.96
N ARG A 363 -7.23 4.27 -12.23
CA ARG A 363 -6.75 5.66 -12.30
C ARG A 363 -7.79 6.61 -11.71
N SER A 364 -7.32 7.70 -11.09
CA SER A 364 -8.17 8.79 -10.60
C SER A 364 -9.08 9.30 -11.70
N ALA A 365 -10.37 9.48 -11.41
CA ALA A 365 -11.33 10.02 -12.36
C ALA A 365 -10.88 11.42 -12.83
N LEU A 366 -10.93 11.64 -14.14
CA LEU A 366 -10.65 12.95 -14.73
C LEU A 366 -11.60 14.02 -14.17
N TRP A 367 -11.14 15.23 -14.03
CA TRP A 367 -12.03 16.35 -13.77
C TRP A 367 -13.04 16.49 -14.92
N PRO A 368 -14.30 16.86 -14.63
CA PRO A 368 -15.26 17.21 -15.69
C PRO A 368 -14.72 18.29 -16.63
N ALA A 369 -13.94 19.24 -16.10
CA ALA A 369 -13.24 20.26 -16.87
C ALA A 369 -12.20 19.68 -17.84
N THR A 370 -11.47 18.62 -17.46
CA THR A 370 -10.48 17.95 -18.32
C THR A 370 -11.16 17.27 -19.51
N ILE A 371 -12.30 16.62 -19.27
CA ILE A 371 -13.11 16.00 -20.32
C ILE A 371 -13.66 17.05 -21.27
N ALA A 372 -14.23 18.14 -20.73
CA ALA A 372 -14.73 19.25 -21.53
C ALA A 372 -13.61 19.93 -22.33
N ALA A 373 -12.42 20.09 -21.73
CA ALA A 373 -11.27 20.69 -22.44
C ALA A 373 -10.79 19.82 -23.61
N ARG A 374 -10.81 18.49 -23.48
CA ARG A 374 -10.54 17.59 -24.63
C ARG A 374 -11.49 17.88 -25.80
N ASP A 375 -12.78 17.93 -25.51
CA ASP A 375 -13.80 18.16 -26.55
C ASP A 375 -13.64 19.52 -27.22
N GLU A 376 -13.23 20.56 -26.47
CA GLU A 376 -12.92 21.89 -27.05
C GLU A 376 -11.62 21.89 -27.88
N VAL A 377 -10.58 21.13 -27.47
CA VAL A 377 -9.36 20.97 -28.29
C VAL A 377 -9.67 20.26 -29.59
N GLU A 378 -10.49 19.21 -29.59
CA GLU A 378 -10.92 18.54 -30.83
C GLU A 378 -11.74 19.46 -31.71
N ARG A 379 -12.52 20.38 -31.12
CA ARG A 379 -13.25 21.43 -31.88
C ARG A 379 -12.26 22.38 -32.54
N LEU A 380 -11.22 22.85 -31.84
CA LEU A 380 -10.17 23.70 -32.39
C LEU A 380 -9.36 23.03 -33.50
N LEU A 381 -9.12 21.72 -33.39
CA LEU A 381 -8.47 20.90 -34.42
C LEU A 381 -9.34 20.82 -35.68
N ALA A 382 -10.65 20.62 -35.52
CA ALA A 382 -11.57 20.56 -36.66
C ALA A 382 -11.77 21.92 -37.34
N ARG A 383 -11.89 22.95 -36.52
CA ARG A 383 -12.06 24.35 -36.97
C ARG A 383 -11.57 25.31 -35.88
N TRP A 384 -10.55 26.09 -36.18
CA TRP A 384 -10.07 27.12 -35.26
C TRP A 384 -11.13 28.18 -34.99
N ASP A 385 -11.31 28.55 -33.73
CA ASP A 385 -12.19 29.59 -33.23
C ASP A 385 -11.51 30.33 -32.07
N ASP A 386 -11.22 31.63 -32.24
CA ASP A 386 -10.53 32.41 -31.20
C ASP A 386 -11.37 32.56 -29.93
N ALA A 387 -12.70 32.61 -30.00
CA ALA A 387 -13.56 32.65 -28.81
C ALA A 387 -13.52 31.34 -27.99
N VAL A 388 -13.34 30.21 -28.63
CA VAL A 388 -13.10 28.93 -27.97
C VAL A 388 -11.73 28.94 -27.31
N ALA A 389 -10.70 29.39 -28.02
CA ALA A 389 -9.34 29.47 -27.51
C ALA A 389 -9.22 30.37 -26.27
N ASP A 390 -9.91 31.51 -26.23
CA ASP A 390 -9.94 32.47 -25.11
C ASP A 390 -10.55 31.85 -23.83
N ARG A 391 -11.57 31.02 -23.99
CA ARG A 391 -12.19 30.33 -22.86
C ARG A 391 -11.37 29.14 -22.37
N LEU A 392 -10.75 28.44 -23.32
CA LEU A 392 -10.07 27.17 -23.06
C LEU A 392 -8.67 27.35 -22.47
N PHE A 393 -7.87 28.26 -23.05
CA PHE A 393 -6.48 28.42 -22.69
C PHE A 393 -6.28 29.35 -21.50
N ALA A 394 -5.31 29.00 -20.64
CA ALA A 394 -4.77 29.90 -19.62
C ALA A 394 -3.80 30.90 -20.27
N ASP A 395 -3.56 32.02 -19.60
CA ASP A 395 -2.78 33.14 -20.13
C ASP A 395 -1.36 32.75 -20.58
N ASN A 396 -0.75 31.79 -19.90
CA ASN A 396 0.60 31.32 -20.22
C ASN A 396 0.69 30.67 -21.61
N VAL A 397 -0.39 30.10 -22.13
CA VAL A 397 -0.38 29.40 -23.43
C VAL A 397 -0.05 30.37 -24.58
N ASP A 398 -0.55 31.62 -24.49
CA ASP A 398 -0.25 32.66 -25.44
C ASP A 398 1.07 33.40 -25.16
N LEU A 399 1.54 33.35 -23.88
CA LEU A 399 2.86 33.87 -23.50
C LEU A 399 3.99 32.94 -23.98
N ASP A 400 3.77 31.61 -23.87
CA ASP A 400 4.72 30.59 -24.32
C ASP A 400 4.87 30.54 -25.84
N LEU A 401 3.73 30.68 -26.54
CA LEU A 401 3.67 30.75 -28.02
C LEU A 401 2.56 31.69 -28.43
N PRO A 402 2.89 32.83 -29.09
CA PRO A 402 1.89 33.81 -29.50
C PRO A 402 0.71 33.18 -30.25
N ARG A 403 -0.51 33.62 -29.98
CA ARG A 403 -1.79 33.10 -30.48
C ARG A 403 -1.78 32.74 -31.97
N GLN A 404 -1.23 33.60 -32.80
CA GLN A 404 -1.14 33.34 -34.24
C GLN A 404 -0.29 32.13 -34.61
N HIS A 405 0.81 31.88 -33.87
CA HIS A 405 1.67 30.70 -34.04
C HIS A 405 1.01 29.45 -33.50
N ARG A 406 0.36 29.54 -32.33
CA ARG A 406 -0.42 28.44 -31.74
C ARG A 406 -1.53 27.98 -32.67
N ARG A 407 -2.27 28.94 -33.26
CA ARG A 407 -3.27 28.67 -34.30
C ARG A 407 -2.66 27.94 -35.50
N ALA A 408 -1.54 28.45 -36.02
CA ALA A 408 -0.86 27.83 -37.14
C ALA A 408 -0.39 26.41 -36.85
N GLU A 409 0.13 26.16 -35.64
CA GLU A 409 0.55 24.83 -35.15
C GLU A 409 -0.63 23.86 -35.14
N ILE A 410 -1.74 24.22 -34.48
CA ILE A 410 -2.93 23.39 -34.34
C ILE A 410 -3.57 23.12 -35.72
N VAL A 411 -3.74 24.11 -36.51
CA VAL A 411 -4.32 23.98 -37.87
C VAL A 411 -3.42 23.12 -38.76
N SER A 412 -2.09 23.33 -38.71
CA SER A 412 -1.16 22.53 -39.51
C SER A 412 -1.16 21.04 -39.05
N ALA A 413 -1.22 20.78 -37.74
CA ALA A 413 -1.31 19.43 -37.21
C ALA A 413 -2.60 18.73 -37.68
N ALA A 414 -3.73 19.39 -37.60
CA ALA A 414 -5.00 18.88 -38.10
C ALA A 414 -5.01 18.62 -39.61
N MET A 415 -4.45 19.55 -40.40
CA MET A 415 -4.33 19.39 -41.84
C MET A 415 -3.47 18.18 -42.25
N ARG A 416 -2.37 17.92 -41.52
CA ARG A 416 -1.49 16.77 -41.81
C ARG A 416 -2.24 15.45 -41.76
N ILE A 417 -3.11 15.29 -40.78
CA ILE A 417 -3.87 14.03 -40.59
C ILE A 417 -5.24 14.07 -41.29
N GLY A 418 -5.64 15.21 -41.88
CA GLY A 418 -6.96 15.38 -42.46
C GLY A 418 -8.08 15.31 -41.43
N PHE A 419 -7.90 15.96 -40.26
CA PHE A 419 -8.91 16.02 -39.22
C PHE A 419 -10.00 17.05 -39.56
N CYS A 420 -11.26 16.68 -39.39
CA CYS A 420 -12.42 17.50 -39.70
C CYS A 420 -13.56 17.26 -38.69
N GLU A 421 -14.67 18.01 -38.80
CA GLU A 421 -15.80 17.89 -37.87
C GLU A 421 -16.39 16.47 -37.83
N GLU A 422 -16.45 15.79 -38.97
CA GLU A 422 -16.90 14.39 -39.05
C GLU A 422 -15.97 13.41 -38.32
N CYS A 423 -14.68 13.74 -38.16
CA CYS A 423 -13.70 12.92 -37.48
C CYS A 423 -13.90 12.91 -35.95
N ARG A 424 -14.47 13.98 -35.37
CA ARG A 424 -14.75 14.11 -33.93
C ARG A 424 -15.71 13.05 -33.39
N HIS A 425 -16.55 12.50 -34.22
CA HIS A 425 -17.56 11.50 -33.86
C HIS A 425 -17.10 10.04 -34.10
N ARG A 426 -15.86 9.86 -34.53
CA ARG A 426 -15.31 8.52 -34.71
C ARG A 426 -14.92 7.90 -33.32
N PRO A 427 -15.11 6.60 -33.16
CA PRO A 427 -14.55 5.93 -31.97
C PRO A 427 -13.07 6.25 -31.84
N LEU A 428 -12.61 6.49 -30.61
CA LEU A 428 -11.19 6.70 -30.32
C LEU A 428 -10.37 5.55 -30.92
N ALA A 429 -9.21 5.90 -31.50
CA ALA A 429 -8.27 4.92 -32.02
C ALA A 429 -7.91 3.87 -30.96
N SER A 430 -7.31 2.77 -31.39
CA SER A 430 -6.98 1.58 -30.61
C SER A 430 -6.13 1.78 -29.34
N CYS A 431 -5.76 3.00 -28.99
CA CYS A 431 -5.08 3.38 -27.75
C CYS A 431 -6.06 4.08 -26.81
N GLU A 432 -6.31 3.47 -25.66
CA GLU A 432 -7.08 4.10 -24.58
C GLU A 432 -6.42 5.44 -24.15
N PRO A 433 -7.23 6.49 -23.84
CA PRO A 433 -6.72 7.72 -23.28
C PRO A 433 -5.90 7.45 -22.01
N THR A 434 -4.76 8.13 -21.87
CA THR A 434 -3.91 7.99 -20.68
C THR A 434 -3.88 9.26 -19.85
N SER A 435 -3.78 9.11 -18.52
CA SER A 435 -3.76 10.21 -17.58
C SER A 435 -2.85 9.85 -16.39
N THR A 436 -2.10 10.81 -15.89
CA THR A 436 -1.31 10.68 -14.64
C THR A 436 -1.93 11.45 -13.48
N SER A 437 -2.93 12.31 -13.75
CA SER A 437 -3.70 13.04 -12.73
C SER A 437 -5.07 13.43 -13.28
N PRO A 438 -6.06 13.76 -12.44
CA PRO A 438 -7.37 14.27 -12.89
C PRO A 438 -7.29 15.49 -13.80
N ALA A 439 -6.21 16.27 -13.72
CA ALA A 439 -6.01 17.51 -14.46
C ALA A 439 -5.35 17.32 -15.81
N ASN A 440 -4.83 16.14 -16.15
CA ASN A 440 -4.17 15.91 -17.42
C ASN A 440 -4.82 14.77 -18.21
N LEU A 441 -4.69 14.84 -19.51
CA LEU A 441 -5.20 13.81 -20.41
C LEU A 441 -4.34 13.76 -21.66
N GLU A 442 -4.03 12.55 -22.07
CA GLU A 442 -3.40 12.26 -23.34
C GLU A 442 -4.29 11.29 -24.10
N TRP A 443 -4.56 11.60 -25.37
CA TRP A 443 -5.38 10.81 -26.27
C TRP A 443 -4.91 10.92 -27.72
N THR A 444 -5.39 10.03 -28.55
CA THR A 444 -5.12 10.05 -30.00
C THR A 444 -6.39 10.37 -30.78
N VAL A 445 -6.31 11.31 -31.69
CA VAL A 445 -7.37 11.59 -32.66
C VAL A 445 -7.00 11.02 -34.04
N THR A 446 -7.98 10.45 -34.74
CA THR A 446 -7.80 9.84 -36.04
C THR A 446 -8.43 10.69 -37.10
N GLY A 447 -7.62 11.20 -38.02
CA GLY A 447 -8.06 11.91 -39.22
C GLY A 447 -8.24 10.97 -40.43
N GLN A 448 -8.47 11.55 -41.60
CA GLN A 448 -8.61 10.80 -42.86
C GLN A 448 -7.28 10.22 -43.36
N ARG A 449 -6.14 10.79 -42.95
CA ARG A 449 -4.80 10.48 -43.47
C ARG A 449 -3.78 10.08 -42.40
N GLY A 450 -4.19 9.97 -41.13
CA GLY A 450 -3.30 9.58 -40.07
C GLY A 450 -3.85 9.87 -38.68
N GLU A 451 -2.98 9.71 -37.69
CA GLU A 451 -3.28 9.89 -36.27
C GLU A 451 -2.43 11.02 -35.67
N LEU A 452 -3.00 11.74 -34.71
CA LEU A 452 -2.33 12.77 -33.92
C LEU A 452 -2.50 12.48 -32.42
N ARG A 453 -1.40 12.41 -31.70
CA ARG A 453 -1.40 12.32 -30.25
C ARG A 453 -1.54 13.72 -29.68
N CYS A 454 -2.54 13.91 -28.83
CA CYS A 454 -2.86 15.15 -28.16
C CYS A 454 -2.63 14.96 -26.67
N ALA A 455 -2.04 15.94 -25.99
CA ALA A 455 -1.93 15.96 -24.54
C ALA A 455 -2.27 17.35 -24.00
N ILE A 456 -3.03 17.39 -22.91
CA ILE A 456 -3.36 18.63 -22.20
C ILE A 456 -3.11 18.49 -20.72
N THR A 457 -2.82 19.62 -20.06
CA THR A 457 -2.83 19.76 -18.61
C THR A 457 -3.61 21.03 -18.24
N LEU A 458 -4.48 20.93 -17.24
CA LEU A 458 -5.27 22.04 -16.74
C LEU A 458 -4.62 22.69 -15.53
N THR A 459 -4.90 23.97 -15.33
CA THR A 459 -4.56 24.72 -14.10
C THR A 459 -5.41 24.26 -12.91
N SER A 460 -4.90 24.47 -11.69
CA SER A 460 -5.68 24.26 -10.46
C SER A 460 -6.50 25.50 -10.03
N VAL A 461 -6.44 26.61 -10.80
CA VAL A 461 -7.26 27.80 -10.54
C VAL A 461 -8.69 27.60 -11.01
N ASN A 462 -9.65 28.26 -10.37
CA ASN A 462 -11.06 28.11 -10.68
C ASN A 462 -11.58 29.29 -11.52
N PRO A 463 -12.17 29.04 -12.72
CA PRO A 463 -12.33 27.75 -13.38
C PRO A 463 -11.02 27.22 -13.95
N PRO A 464 -10.81 25.87 -13.97
CA PRO A 464 -9.62 25.29 -14.57
C PRO A 464 -9.54 25.57 -16.08
N LYS A 465 -8.37 25.94 -16.57
CA LYS A 465 -8.08 26.20 -17.98
C LYS A 465 -6.88 25.36 -18.44
N VAL A 466 -6.79 25.08 -19.72
CA VAL A 466 -5.63 24.41 -20.33
C VAL A 466 -4.39 25.28 -20.20
N GLN A 467 -3.41 24.85 -19.45
CA GLN A 467 -2.11 25.52 -19.28
C GLN A 467 -1.01 24.93 -20.17
N SER A 468 -1.22 23.72 -20.67
CA SER A 468 -0.29 23.08 -21.59
C SER A 468 -1.05 22.26 -22.61
N ILE A 469 -0.64 22.36 -23.88
CA ILE A 469 -1.12 21.54 -24.98
C ILE A 469 0.05 21.08 -25.82
N THR A 470 0.11 19.80 -26.13
CA THR A 470 1.14 19.18 -26.99
C THR A 470 0.46 18.37 -28.07
N LEU A 471 0.96 18.48 -29.29
CA LEU A 471 0.48 17.79 -30.49
C LEU A 471 1.68 17.08 -31.13
N SER A 472 1.70 15.74 -31.18
CA SER A 472 2.77 14.95 -31.78
C SER A 472 2.23 13.91 -32.77
N SER A 473 2.93 13.71 -33.88
CA SER A 473 2.61 12.66 -34.84
C SER A 473 3.17 11.31 -34.35
N LYS A 474 2.42 10.21 -34.49
CA LYS A 474 2.92 8.87 -34.19
C LYS A 474 4.14 8.58 -35.08
N GLY A 475 5.35 8.62 -34.51
CA GLY A 475 6.60 8.32 -35.25
C GLY A 475 7.83 9.12 -34.83
N SER A 476 7.73 10.15 -33.96
CA SER A 476 8.87 11.00 -33.58
C SER A 476 9.60 10.63 -32.27
N ASP A 477 9.15 9.62 -31.53
CA ASP A 477 9.69 9.35 -30.18
C ASP A 477 10.84 8.31 -30.11
N CYS A 478 11.53 8.04 -31.24
CA CYS A 478 12.66 7.07 -31.22
C CYS A 478 14.06 7.68 -31.44
N GLN A 479 14.24 9.01 -31.47
CA GLN A 479 15.53 9.55 -31.92
C GLN A 479 16.15 10.72 -31.12
N GLN A 480 15.63 11.08 -29.93
CA GLN A 480 16.22 12.21 -29.16
C GLN A 480 17.01 11.84 -27.89
N ASP A 481 17.16 10.58 -27.51
CA ASP A 481 17.92 10.18 -26.30
C ASP A 481 19.29 9.50 -26.59
N ARG A 482 19.91 9.75 -27.75
CA ARG A 482 21.23 9.17 -28.07
C ARG A 482 22.38 10.15 -28.32
N ASP A 483 22.18 11.46 -28.23
CA ASP A 483 23.27 12.44 -28.46
C ASP A 483 23.36 13.49 -27.32
N GLY A 484 23.66 13.04 -26.12
CA GLY A 484 23.90 13.88 -24.93
C GLY A 484 24.97 13.30 -24.01
N GLY A 485 26.02 12.73 -24.56
CA GLY A 485 27.13 12.16 -23.79
C GLY A 485 28.50 12.46 -24.40
N ARG A 486 29.04 13.66 -24.11
CA ARG A 486 30.51 13.90 -24.07
C ARG A 486 30.84 14.83 -22.91
#